data_8c6fc7b783c45b32b38a307aed5ae736
#
_entry.id   8c6fc7b783c45b32b38a307aed5ae736
#
_cell.length_a   1.000
_cell.length_b   1.000
_cell.length_c   1.000
_cell.angle_alpha   90.00
_cell.angle_beta   90.00
_cell.angle_gamma   90.00
#
_symmetry.space_group_name_H-M   'P 1'
#
loop_
_entity.id
_entity.type
_entity.pdbx_description
1 polymer ?
#
loop_
_entity_poly.entity_id
_entity_poly.type
_entity_poly.pdbx_seq_one_letter_code
_entity_poly.pdbx_strand_id
1 'polypeptide(L)'
;MYSLGFHRNNKEELCVQGIPISDLVHKHGTPLFIYDSTLMEERYNAFLETVSIVKGNIHYAVKANDALAIISYFSKLGSGADIVSIGEFQKCVAAGMSPQKII
;
A
#
# COMPACT_ATOMS: atom_id res chain seq x y z
N MET A 1 8.06 12.50 -13.74
CA MET A 1 6.94 13.09 -12.96
C MET A 1 6.16 11.94 -12.35
N TYR A 2 6.09 11.88 -11.07
CA TYR A 2 5.33 10.81 -10.42
C TYR A 2 3.83 11.11 -10.55
N SER A 3 3.07 10.24 -11.17
CA SER A 3 1.62 10.30 -11.15
C SER A 3 1.18 10.17 -9.68
N LEU A 4 0.29 11.04 -9.23
CA LEU A 4 -0.26 10.96 -7.88
C LEU A 4 -1.33 9.84 -7.76
N GLY A 5 -1.48 8.99 -8.78
CA GLY A 5 -2.53 7.97 -8.85
C GLY A 5 -3.91 8.54 -9.18
N PHE A 6 -4.11 9.84 -8.92
CA PHE A 6 -5.36 10.53 -9.24
C PHE A 6 -5.24 11.26 -10.57
N HIS A 7 -6.29 11.18 -11.38
CA HIS A 7 -6.34 11.83 -12.71
C HIS A 7 -7.77 12.31 -13.00
N ARG A 8 -7.92 13.18 -14.00
CA ARG A 8 -9.24 13.55 -14.52
C ARG A 8 -9.57 12.73 -15.77
N ASN A 9 -10.80 12.26 -15.85
CA ASN A 9 -11.32 11.60 -17.05
C ASN A 9 -11.79 12.64 -18.08
N ASN A 10 -12.32 12.17 -19.21
CA ASN A 10 -12.82 13.03 -20.30
C ASN A 10 -14.03 13.90 -19.89
N LYS A 11 -14.64 13.63 -18.73
CA LYS A 11 -15.75 14.43 -18.17
C LYS A 11 -15.27 15.36 -17.05
N GLU A 12 -13.95 15.57 -16.92
CA GLU A 12 -13.33 16.37 -15.86
C GLU A 12 -13.58 15.85 -14.43
N GLU A 13 -14.02 14.61 -14.28
CA GLU A 13 -14.21 13.98 -12.99
C GLU A 13 -12.88 13.49 -12.42
N LEU A 14 -12.63 13.71 -11.13
CA LEU A 14 -11.46 13.17 -10.44
C LEU A 14 -11.62 11.65 -10.28
N CYS A 15 -10.65 10.90 -10.74
CA CYS A 15 -10.64 9.43 -10.73
C CYS A 15 -9.37 8.87 -10.09
N VAL A 16 -9.48 7.65 -9.58
CA VAL A 16 -8.36 6.77 -9.21
C VAL A 16 -8.54 5.43 -9.92
N GLN A 17 -7.52 4.98 -10.66
CA GLN A 17 -7.59 3.76 -11.50
C GLN A 17 -8.82 3.71 -12.43
N GLY A 18 -9.22 4.86 -12.97
CA GLY A 18 -10.39 4.98 -13.83
C GLY A 18 -11.75 5.01 -13.10
N ILE A 19 -11.76 4.89 -11.78
CA ILE A 19 -12.98 4.93 -10.96
C ILE A 19 -13.20 6.37 -10.49
N PRO A 20 -14.35 7.01 -10.80
CA PRO A 20 -14.68 8.33 -10.27
C PRO A 20 -14.72 8.34 -8.73
N ILE A 21 -14.10 9.35 -8.13
CA ILE A 21 -14.12 9.50 -6.67
C ILE A 21 -15.56 9.67 -6.14
N SER A 22 -16.42 10.33 -6.93
CA SER A 22 -17.86 10.47 -6.62
C SER A 22 -18.55 9.11 -6.40
N ASP A 23 -18.21 8.10 -7.20
CA ASP A 23 -18.78 6.76 -7.07
C ASP A 23 -18.33 6.08 -5.78
N LEU A 24 -17.04 6.24 -5.41
CA LEU A 24 -16.51 5.73 -4.16
C LEU A 24 -17.16 6.41 -2.95
N VAL A 25 -17.33 7.73 -3.01
CA VAL A 25 -18.02 8.51 -1.96
C VAL A 25 -19.48 8.10 -1.85
N HIS A 26 -20.18 7.91 -2.96
CA HIS A 26 -21.56 7.45 -2.96
C HIS A 26 -21.72 6.08 -2.30
N LYS A 27 -20.78 5.17 -2.59
CA LYS A 27 -20.79 3.81 -2.07
C LYS A 27 -20.39 3.72 -0.59
N HIS A 28 -19.40 4.49 -0.16
CA HIS A 28 -18.74 4.34 1.14
C HIS A 28 -18.98 5.51 2.11
N GLY A 29 -19.50 6.63 1.63
CA GLY A 29 -19.67 7.85 2.43
C GLY A 29 -18.37 8.63 2.65
N THR A 30 -18.46 9.66 3.46
CA THR A 30 -17.35 10.51 3.89
C THR A 30 -17.35 10.66 5.42
N PRO A 31 -16.19 10.86 6.08
CA PRO A 31 -14.84 10.93 5.49
C PRO A 31 -14.39 9.58 4.92
N LEU A 32 -13.55 9.61 3.88
CA LEU A 32 -13.07 8.41 3.17
C LEU A 32 -11.59 8.55 2.84
N PHE A 33 -10.78 7.58 3.28
CA PHE A 33 -9.40 7.42 2.84
C PHE A 33 -9.34 6.46 1.66
N ILE A 34 -8.63 6.85 0.60
CA ILE A 34 -8.49 6.08 -0.62
C ILE A 34 -7.01 5.79 -0.84
N TYR A 35 -6.68 4.51 -1.00
CA TYR A 35 -5.33 4.04 -1.28
C TYR A 35 -5.28 3.41 -2.66
N ASP A 36 -4.35 3.88 -3.50
CA ASP A 36 -4.13 3.37 -4.85
C ASP A 36 -3.06 2.28 -4.82
N SER A 37 -3.48 1.03 -5.03
CA SER A 37 -2.57 -0.12 -5.03
C SER A 37 -1.54 -0.06 -6.17
N THR A 38 -1.89 0.48 -7.32
CA THR A 38 -0.95 0.65 -8.45
C THR A 38 0.17 1.60 -8.06
N LEU A 39 -0.17 2.73 -7.44
CA LEU A 39 0.83 3.69 -6.98
C LEU A 39 1.73 3.10 -5.87
N MET A 40 1.14 2.30 -4.97
CA MET A 40 1.92 1.60 -3.93
C MET A 40 2.93 0.64 -4.56
N GLU A 41 2.53 -0.13 -5.56
CA GLU A 41 3.38 -1.06 -6.28
C GLU A 41 4.49 -0.34 -7.06
N GLU A 42 4.18 0.73 -7.77
CA GLU A 42 5.17 1.56 -8.47
C GLU A 42 6.24 2.08 -7.51
N ARG A 43 5.84 2.59 -6.35
CA ARG A 43 6.78 3.08 -5.33
C ARG A 43 7.63 1.98 -4.74
N TYR A 44 7.02 0.84 -4.44
CA TYR A 44 7.73 -0.33 -3.93
C TYR A 44 8.78 -0.80 -4.93
N ASN A 45 8.41 -0.97 -6.19
CA ASN A 45 9.30 -1.45 -7.24
C ASN A 45 10.45 -0.47 -7.52
N ALA A 46 10.18 0.84 -7.56
CA ALA A 46 11.22 1.86 -7.72
C ALA A 46 12.24 1.81 -6.57
N PHE A 47 11.79 1.58 -5.35
CA PHE A 47 12.67 1.43 -4.20
C PHE A 47 13.42 0.10 -4.22
N LEU A 48 12.76 -0.99 -4.62
CA LEU A 48 13.35 -2.31 -4.74
C LEU A 48 14.52 -2.33 -5.75
N GLU A 49 14.40 -1.65 -6.88
CA GLU A 49 15.48 -1.51 -7.86
C GLU A 49 16.75 -0.95 -7.22
N THR A 50 16.63 0.08 -6.37
CA THR A 50 17.76 0.69 -5.66
C THR A 50 18.32 -0.24 -4.58
N VAL A 51 17.45 -0.84 -3.78
CA VAL A 51 17.85 -1.70 -2.65
C VAL A 51 18.50 -3.00 -3.12
N SER A 52 18.07 -3.53 -4.27
CA SER A 52 18.64 -4.77 -4.83
C SER A 52 20.11 -4.64 -5.21
N ILE A 53 20.59 -3.44 -5.55
CA ILE A 53 22.01 -3.18 -5.84
C ILE A 53 22.91 -3.57 -4.66
N VAL A 54 22.44 -3.32 -3.44
CA VAL A 54 23.15 -3.64 -2.20
C VAL A 54 22.70 -4.97 -1.57
N LYS A 55 21.90 -5.77 -2.30
CA LYS A 55 21.31 -7.02 -1.81
C LYS A 55 20.53 -6.85 -0.51
N GLY A 56 19.88 -5.69 -0.37
CA GLY A 56 19.05 -5.36 0.78
C GLY A 56 17.63 -5.92 0.67
N ASN A 57 16.88 -5.78 1.75
CA ASN A 57 15.46 -6.15 1.82
C ASN A 57 14.63 -4.93 2.21
N ILE A 58 13.39 -4.89 1.76
CA ILE A 58 12.43 -3.85 2.14
C ILE A 58 11.54 -4.39 3.25
N HIS A 59 11.38 -3.59 4.31
CA HIS A 59 10.45 -3.87 5.41
C HIS A 59 9.48 -2.69 5.53
N TYR A 60 8.20 -2.96 5.30
CA TYR A 60 7.16 -1.97 5.42
C TYR A 60 6.97 -1.54 6.88
N ALA A 61 7.04 -0.24 7.16
CA ALA A 61 6.79 0.31 8.49
C ALA A 61 5.29 0.31 8.80
N VAL A 62 4.82 -0.69 9.54
CA VAL A 62 3.39 -0.94 9.79
C VAL A 62 2.71 0.21 10.51
N LYS A 63 3.43 0.95 11.34
CA LYS A 63 2.93 2.16 12.02
C LYS A 63 2.35 3.22 11.09
N ALA A 64 2.75 3.24 9.81
CA ALA A 64 2.24 4.19 8.84
C ALA A 64 0.77 3.93 8.48
N ASN A 65 0.40 2.66 8.33
CA ASN A 65 -0.97 2.19 8.13
C ASN A 65 -1.04 0.68 8.40
N ASP A 66 -1.73 0.31 9.47
CA ASP A 66 -1.84 -1.07 9.94
C ASP A 66 -3.09 -1.82 9.42
N ALA A 67 -3.76 -1.29 8.40
CA ALA A 67 -4.87 -1.99 7.76
C ALA A 67 -4.39 -3.32 7.14
N LEU A 68 -5.12 -4.40 7.39
CA LEU A 68 -4.76 -5.74 6.92
C LEU A 68 -4.59 -5.80 5.40
N ALA A 69 -5.43 -5.09 4.64
CA ALA A 69 -5.35 -5.03 3.19
C ALA A 69 -4.03 -4.42 2.71
N ILE A 70 -3.54 -3.36 3.38
CA ILE A 70 -2.26 -2.70 3.07
C ILE A 70 -1.09 -3.63 3.38
N ILE A 71 -1.06 -4.24 4.57
CA ILE A 71 -0.02 -5.19 4.96
C ILE A 71 0.00 -6.38 4.01
N SER A 72 -1.17 -6.95 3.69
CA SER A 72 -1.29 -8.08 2.76
C SER A 72 -0.77 -7.73 1.37
N TYR A 73 -1.05 -6.51 0.89
CA TYR A 73 -0.58 -6.08 -0.41
C TYR A 73 0.96 -6.00 -0.46
N PHE A 74 1.60 -5.37 0.53
CA PHE A 74 3.06 -5.33 0.62
C PHE A 74 3.68 -6.72 0.79
N SER A 75 3.04 -7.61 1.56
CA SER A 75 3.47 -9.00 1.69
C SER A 75 3.48 -9.73 0.33
N LYS A 76 2.45 -9.52 -0.50
CA LYS A 76 2.38 -10.09 -1.86
C LYS A 76 3.45 -9.53 -2.79
N LEU A 77 3.88 -8.28 -2.62
CA LEU A 77 5.00 -7.69 -3.36
C LEU A 77 6.37 -8.23 -2.92
N GLY A 78 6.43 -8.97 -1.82
CA GLY A 78 7.65 -9.57 -1.29
C GLY A 78 8.28 -8.80 -0.12
N SER A 79 7.65 -7.72 0.35
CA SER A 79 8.10 -6.96 1.52
C SER A 79 8.05 -7.77 2.80
N GLY A 80 8.98 -7.49 3.72
CA GLY A 80 8.81 -7.78 5.13
C GLY A 80 8.06 -6.64 5.83
N ALA A 81 8.05 -6.68 7.16
CA ALA A 81 7.45 -5.65 8.00
C ALA A 81 8.41 -5.23 9.12
N ASP A 82 8.39 -3.92 9.41
CA ASP A 82 8.97 -3.32 10.61
C ASP A 82 7.83 -2.98 11.56
N ILE A 83 7.85 -3.58 12.76
CA ILE A 83 6.79 -3.47 13.75
C ILE A 83 7.30 -2.88 15.07
N VAL A 84 6.38 -2.33 15.84
CA VAL A 84 6.68 -1.75 17.16
C VAL A 84 5.81 -2.33 18.29
N SER A 85 4.92 -3.29 17.98
CA SER A 85 4.03 -3.90 18.97
C SER A 85 3.65 -5.33 18.61
N ILE A 86 3.23 -6.09 19.64
CA ILE A 86 2.68 -7.44 19.43
C ILE A 86 1.37 -7.41 18.61
N GLY A 87 0.58 -6.35 18.75
CA GLY A 87 -0.63 -6.18 17.94
C GLY A 87 -0.31 -6.04 16.45
N GLU A 88 0.73 -5.29 16.09
CA GLU A 88 1.21 -5.20 14.71
C GLU A 88 1.74 -6.55 14.19
N PHE A 89 2.47 -7.29 15.03
CA PHE A 89 2.88 -8.66 14.69
C PHE A 89 1.69 -9.55 14.33
N GLN A 90 0.67 -9.55 15.19
CA GLN A 90 -0.55 -10.34 14.95
C GLN A 90 -1.26 -9.94 13.65
N LYS A 91 -1.32 -8.64 13.35
CA LYS A 91 -1.86 -8.14 12.08
C LYS A 91 -1.05 -8.60 10.87
N CYS A 92 0.28 -8.57 10.94
CA CYS A 92 1.15 -9.05 9.87
C CYS A 92 0.91 -10.53 9.58
N VAL A 93 0.85 -11.36 10.61
CA VAL A 93 0.57 -12.80 10.47
C VAL A 93 -0.83 -13.03 9.90
N ALA A 94 -1.85 -12.32 10.40
CA ALA A 94 -3.22 -12.40 9.90
C ALA A 94 -3.34 -11.96 8.43
N ALA A 95 -2.50 -11.01 8.00
CA ALA A 95 -2.42 -10.54 6.61
C ALA A 95 -1.64 -11.49 5.68
N GLY A 96 -1.13 -12.61 6.20
CA GLY A 96 -0.42 -13.64 5.42
C GLY A 96 1.08 -13.44 5.30
N MET A 97 1.68 -12.54 6.10
CA MET A 97 3.13 -12.34 6.10
C MET A 97 3.84 -13.44 6.89
N SER A 98 4.94 -13.95 6.34
CA SER A 98 5.77 -14.92 7.05
C SER A 98 6.45 -14.27 8.26
N PRO A 99 6.39 -14.91 9.46
CA PRO A 99 7.05 -14.38 10.66
C PRO A 99 8.54 -14.10 10.49
N GLN A 100 9.25 -14.85 9.63
CA GLN A 100 10.67 -14.65 9.35
C GLN A 100 10.97 -13.33 8.61
N LYS A 101 9.96 -12.69 8.05
CA LYS A 101 10.08 -11.40 7.37
C LYS A 101 9.67 -10.20 8.26
N ILE A 102 9.42 -10.45 9.53
CA ILE A 102 9.00 -9.42 10.49
C ILE A 102 10.17 -9.11 11.43
N ILE A 103 10.49 -7.81 11.54
CA ILE A 103 11.55 -7.30 12.42
C ILE A 103 10.98 -6.30 13.42
#